data_2defc035cf2ae2e23f2c763f6a8f3f72
#
_entry.id   2defc035cf2ae2e23f2c763f6a8f3f72
#
_cell.length_a   1.000
_cell.length_b   1.000
_cell.length_c   1.000
_cell.angle_alpha   90.00
_cell.angle_beta   90.00
_cell.angle_gamma   90.00
#
_symmetry.space_group_name_H-M   'P 1'
#
loop_
_entity.id
_entity.type
_entity.pdbx_description
1 polymer ?
#
loop_
_entity_poly.entity_id
_entity_poly.type
_entity_poly.pdbx_seq_one_letter_code
_entity_poly.pdbx_strand_id
1 'polypeptide(L)'
;MTKVFSALRGSCLPILLLICISGFSSPEKLIQIHYQEVDLAVKKTFIYEDLTLQLFENETLIKSSKIRLNDDMKIRSSLSSLNPVLLHQLSIPSKKYRYDGAAMARLKLVYMTNSFTSPIFDADNPPSELRYLIPKIKTLIQVN
;
A
#
# COMPACT_ATOMS: atom_id res chain seq x y z
N MET A 1 76.27 -11.24 37.11
CA MET A 1 74.93 -10.80 37.59
C MET A 1 74.35 -9.85 36.58
N THR A 2 73.50 -10.32 35.71
CA THR A 2 72.87 -9.47 34.72
C THR A 2 71.42 -9.93 34.55
N LYS A 3 70.48 -9.10 35.03
CA LYS A 3 69.07 -9.35 34.93
C LYS A 3 68.57 -8.94 33.56
N VAL A 4 67.95 -9.87 32.84
CA VAL A 4 67.28 -9.63 31.59
C VAL A 4 65.78 -9.32 31.88
N PHE A 5 65.40 -8.09 31.60
CA PHE A 5 63.96 -7.71 31.59
C PHE A 5 63.39 -8.02 30.23
N SER A 6 62.50 -8.99 30.17
CA SER A 6 61.67 -9.24 29.00
C SER A 6 60.49 -8.33 29.02
N ALA A 7 60.38 -7.44 28.06
CA ALA A 7 59.24 -6.57 27.85
C ALA A 7 58.10 -7.35 27.17
N LEU A 8 56.99 -7.48 27.85
CA LEU A 8 55.71 -7.94 27.27
C LEU A 8 55.18 -6.81 26.37
N ARG A 9 55.25 -6.99 25.08
CA ARG A 9 54.49 -6.16 24.13
C ARG A 9 53.07 -6.64 24.09
N GLY A 10 52.17 -5.95 24.79
CA GLY A 10 50.74 -6.08 24.66
C GLY A 10 50.30 -5.56 23.30
N SER A 11 49.87 -6.46 22.43
CA SER A 11 49.25 -6.12 21.15
C SER A 11 47.80 -5.73 21.44
N CYS A 12 47.55 -4.42 21.49
CA CYS A 12 46.19 -3.89 21.45
C CYS A 12 45.61 -4.08 20.04
N LEU A 13 44.84 -5.12 19.83
CA LEU A 13 43.98 -5.21 18.67
C LEU A 13 42.86 -4.13 18.78
N PRO A 14 42.73 -3.22 17.82
CA PRO A 14 41.52 -2.39 17.78
C PRO A 14 40.32 -3.27 17.39
N ILE A 15 39.43 -3.46 18.31
CA ILE A 15 38.09 -4.00 18.01
C ILE A 15 37.40 -2.98 17.12
N LEU A 16 37.39 -3.25 15.82
CA LEU A 16 36.65 -2.49 14.84
C LEU A 16 35.20 -2.79 15.09
N LEU A 17 34.52 -1.93 15.87
CA LEU A 17 33.10 -1.97 16.11
C LEU A 17 32.38 -1.63 14.78
N LEU A 18 32.07 -2.67 14.00
CA LEU A 18 31.26 -2.55 12.80
C LEU A 18 29.83 -2.20 13.25
N ILE A 19 29.56 -0.90 13.42
CA ILE A 19 28.20 -0.40 13.60
C ILE A 19 27.51 -0.62 12.26
N CYS A 20 26.80 -1.75 12.14
CA CYS A 20 25.79 -1.93 11.13
C CYS A 20 24.72 -0.86 11.37
N ILE A 21 24.86 0.27 10.72
CA ILE A 21 23.79 1.24 10.55
C ILE A 21 22.78 0.53 9.66
N SER A 22 21.92 -0.28 10.29
CA SER A 22 20.68 -0.74 9.66
C SER A 22 19.94 0.53 9.35
N GLY A 23 19.99 0.95 8.08
CA GLY A 23 19.22 2.08 7.62
C GLY A 23 17.76 1.83 7.97
N PHE A 24 17.27 2.46 9.03
CA PHE A 24 15.85 2.60 9.29
C PHE A 24 15.29 3.41 8.13
N SER A 25 14.93 2.71 7.05
CA SER A 25 14.08 3.28 6.03
C SER A 25 12.76 3.60 6.72
N SER A 26 12.51 4.86 7.02
CA SER A 26 11.21 5.31 7.52
C SER A 26 10.15 4.80 6.55
N PRO A 27 9.02 4.26 7.05
CA PRO A 27 7.98 3.74 6.19
C PRO A 27 7.55 4.85 5.22
N GLU A 28 7.65 4.55 3.93
CA GLU A 28 7.30 5.48 2.87
C GLU A 28 5.85 5.93 3.03
N LYS A 29 5.61 7.25 3.01
CA LYS A 29 4.28 7.82 3.23
C LYS A 29 3.37 7.52 2.05
N LEU A 30 2.25 6.84 2.31
CA LEU A 30 1.16 6.67 1.36
C LEU A 30 0.50 8.03 1.09
N ILE A 31 0.42 8.42 -0.18
CA ILE A 31 -0.17 9.68 -0.64
C ILE A 31 -1.60 9.47 -1.12
N GLN A 32 -1.81 8.50 -2.02
CA GLN A 32 -3.10 8.28 -2.66
C GLN A 32 -3.45 6.79 -2.72
N ILE A 33 -4.75 6.52 -2.68
CA ILE A 33 -5.34 5.22 -3.00
C ILE A 33 -6.23 5.42 -4.23
N HIS A 34 -5.94 4.71 -5.32
CA HIS A 34 -6.76 4.69 -6.51
C HIS A 34 -7.45 3.33 -6.61
N TYR A 35 -8.75 3.29 -6.54
CA TYR A 35 -9.55 2.12 -6.87
C TYR A 35 -10.30 2.38 -8.18
N GLN A 36 -10.09 1.52 -9.14
CA GLN A 36 -10.71 1.64 -10.46
C GLN A 36 -11.61 0.44 -10.70
N GLU A 37 -12.79 0.70 -11.22
CA GLU A 37 -13.79 -0.29 -11.62
C GLU A 37 -14.24 0.01 -13.04
N VAL A 38 -14.30 -1.01 -13.89
CA VAL A 38 -14.75 -0.89 -15.28
C VAL A 38 -15.85 -1.91 -15.51
N ASP A 39 -17.05 -1.41 -15.83
CA ASP A 39 -18.21 -2.20 -16.15
C ASP A 39 -18.71 -1.77 -17.54
N LEU A 40 -18.64 -2.69 -18.51
CA LEU A 40 -18.97 -2.43 -19.91
C LEU A 40 -18.24 -1.19 -20.45
N ALA A 41 -18.95 -0.08 -20.62
CA ALA A 41 -18.42 1.19 -21.12
C ALA A 41 -18.19 2.24 -20.01
N VAL A 42 -18.52 1.94 -18.77
CA VAL A 42 -18.42 2.88 -17.66
C VAL A 42 -17.16 2.58 -16.82
N LYS A 43 -16.26 3.56 -16.74
CA LYS A 43 -15.06 3.52 -15.92
C LYS A 43 -15.29 4.39 -14.70
N LYS A 44 -15.37 3.77 -13.51
CA LYS A 44 -15.41 4.47 -12.23
C LYS A 44 -14.03 4.47 -11.60
N THR A 45 -13.58 5.63 -11.13
CA THR A 45 -12.31 5.77 -10.42
C THR A 45 -12.55 6.48 -9.11
N PHE A 46 -12.20 5.82 -8.01
CA PHE A 46 -12.23 6.38 -6.66
C PHE A 46 -10.81 6.78 -6.29
N ILE A 47 -10.60 8.04 -5.96
CA ILE A 47 -9.30 8.55 -5.51
C ILE A 47 -9.45 9.04 -4.07
N TYR A 48 -8.69 8.45 -3.17
CA TYR A 48 -8.58 8.88 -1.79
C TYR A 48 -7.23 9.57 -1.56
N GLU A 49 -7.26 10.82 -1.15
CA GLU A 49 -6.09 11.64 -0.85
C GLU A 49 -6.44 12.66 0.22
N ASP A 50 -5.59 12.83 1.22
CA ASP A 50 -5.65 13.88 2.25
C ASP A 50 -7.08 14.10 2.82
N LEU A 51 -7.67 13.03 3.37
CA LEU A 51 -9.04 13.03 3.92
C LEU A 51 -10.11 13.44 2.90
N THR A 52 -9.84 13.34 1.62
CA THR A 52 -10.80 13.61 0.55
C THR A 52 -10.97 12.35 -0.30
N LEU A 53 -12.20 11.95 -0.52
CA LEU A 53 -12.55 10.87 -1.43
C LEU A 53 -13.31 11.44 -2.62
N GLN A 54 -12.81 11.16 -3.81
CA GLN A 54 -13.37 11.62 -5.08
C GLN A 54 -13.83 10.43 -5.93
N LEU A 55 -14.94 10.59 -6.61
CA LEU A 55 -15.46 9.64 -7.60
C LEU A 55 -15.47 10.30 -8.98
N PHE A 56 -14.83 9.65 -9.91
CA PHE A 56 -14.85 10.01 -11.33
C PHE A 56 -15.60 8.93 -12.11
N GLU A 57 -16.41 9.34 -13.08
CA GLU A 57 -16.96 8.48 -14.13
C GLU A 57 -16.44 8.96 -15.48
N ASN A 58 -15.82 8.04 -16.23
CA ASN A 58 -15.20 8.35 -17.54
C ASN A 58 -14.37 9.65 -17.49
N GLU A 59 -13.53 9.78 -16.43
CA GLU A 59 -12.64 10.92 -16.17
C GLU A 59 -13.33 12.23 -15.74
N THR A 60 -14.67 12.23 -15.65
CA THR A 60 -15.43 13.37 -15.14
C THR A 60 -15.64 13.22 -13.64
N LEU A 61 -15.32 14.27 -12.87
CA LEU A 61 -15.58 14.28 -11.42
C LEU A 61 -17.09 14.33 -11.15
N ILE A 62 -17.60 13.27 -10.52
CA ILE A 62 -19.02 13.13 -10.17
C ILE A 62 -19.27 13.58 -8.74
N LYS A 63 -18.38 13.22 -7.82
CA LYS A 63 -18.55 13.52 -6.40
C LYS A 63 -17.22 13.68 -5.71
N SER A 64 -17.19 14.59 -4.72
CA SER A 64 -16.06 14.79 -3.80
C SER A 64 -16.59 14.91 -2.39
N SER A 65 -16.02 14.14 -1.45
CA SER A 65 -16.47 14.07 -0.06
C SER A 65 -15.30 14.14 0.90
N LYS A 66 -15.44 14.94 1.96
CA LYS A 66 -14.49 14.93 3.08
C LYS A 66 -14.71 13.71 3.96
N ILE A 67 -13.64 13.01 4.28
CA ILE A 67 -13.64 11.81 5.11
C ILE A 67 -13.33 12.18 6.55
N ARG A 68 -14.11 11.64 7.50
CA ARG A 68 -13.87 11.82 8.92
C ARG A 68 -12.58 11.11 9.34
N LEU A 69 -11.86 11.67 10.31
CA LEU A 69 -10.61 11.09 10.80
C LEU A 69 -10.76 9.62 11.24
N ASN A 70 -11.88 9.27 11.87
CA ASN A 70 -12.15 7.89 12.28
C ASN A 70 -12.28 6.93 11.09
N ASP A 71 -12.83 7.38 9.98
CA ASP A 71 -12.95 6.58 8.75
C ASP A 71 -11.60 6.49 8.02
N ASP A 72 -10.79 7.55 8.03
CA ASP A 72 -9.40 7.52 7.57
C ASP A 72 -8.58 6.49 8.36
N MET A 73 -8.68 6.49 9.69
CA MET A 73 -8.00 5.50 10.54
C MET A 73 -8.38 4.06 10.16
N LYS A 74 -9.65 3.81 9.84
CA LYS A 74 -10.11 2.47 9.40
C LYS A 74 -9.54 2.09 8.04
N ILE A 75 -9.48 3.04 7.10
CA ILE A 75 -8.84 2.82 5.78
C ILE A 75 -7.37 2.48 5.97
N ARG A 76 -6.63 3.28 6.75
CA ARG A 76 -5.20 3.05 7.01
C ARG A 76 -4.95 1.75 7.75
N SER A 77 -5.78 1.41 8.73
CA SER A 77 -5.70 0.13 9.44
C SER A 77 -5.89 -1.07 8.52
N SER A 78 -6.83 -1.00 7.56
CA SER A 78 -7.01 -2.08 6.58
C SER A 78 -5.83 -2.21 5.61
N LEU A 79 -5.07 -1.14 5.40
CA LEU A 79 -3.86 -1.16 4.58
C LEU A 79 -2.61 -1.60 5.35
N SER A 80 -2.60 -1.47 6.68
CA SER A 80 -1.42 -1.80 7.50
C SER A 80 -1.04 -3.28 7.46
N SER A 81 -1.99 -4.16 7.13
CA SER A 81 -1.75 -5.59 6.94
C SER A 81 -1.28 -5.96 5.53
N LEU A 82 -1.34 -5.01 4.59
CA LEU A 82 -0.87 -5.21 3.21
C LEU A 82 0.61 -4.87 3.10
N ASN A 83 1.37 -5.78 2.49
CA ASN A 83 2.70 -5.44 2.00
C ASN A 83 2.55 -4.82 0.60
N PRO A 84 2.81 -3.50 0.41
CA PRO A 84 2.61 -2.85 -0.87
C PRO A 84 3.43 -3.48 -1.99
N VAL A 85 4.64 -3.92 -1.70
CA VAL A 85 5.55 -4.55 -2.67
C VAL A 85 4.95 -5.84 -3.23
N LEU A 86 4.17 -6.57 -2.43
CA LEU A 86 3.51 -7.81 -2.82
C LEU A 86 2.10 -7.60 -3.40
N LEU A 87 1.65 -6.36 -3.54
CA LEU A 87 0.30 -6.06 -4.04
C LEU A 87 0.02 -6.70 -5.40
N HIS A 88 1.03 -6.76 -6.27
CA HIS A 88 0.93 -7.39 -7.60
C HIS A 88 0.81 -8.93 -7.57
N GLN A 89 1.04 -9.56 -6.42
CA GLN A 89 1.00 -11.01 -6.21
C GLN A 89 -0.27 -11.48 -5.51
N LEU A 90 -1.24 -10.58 -5.25
CA LEU A 90 -2.48 -10.95 -4.59
C LEU A 90 -3.19 -12.10 -5.33
N SER A 91 -3.68 -13.06 -4.57
CA SER A 91 -4.44 -14.18 -5.11
C SER A 91 -5.81 -13.70 -5.60
N ILE A 92 -6.11 -13.98 -6.86
CA ILE A 92 -7.38 -13.59 -7.51
C ILE A 92 -8.37 -14.72 -7.34
N PRO A 93 -9.46 -14.53 -6.55
CA PRO A 93 -10.41 -15.60 -6.25
C PRO A 93 -11.28 -15.98 -7.44
N SER A 94 -11.48 -15.05 -8.39
CA SER A 94 -12.30 -15.25 -9.59
C SER A 94 -11.81 -14.38 -10.75
N LYS A 95 -12.09 -14.83 -11.97
CA LYS A 95 -11.76 -14.13 -13.22
C LYS A 95 -12.97 -14.07 -14.17
N LYS A 96 -14.17 -13.95 -13.61
CA LYS A 96 -15.42 -13.86 -14.37
C LYS A 96 -15.43 -12.71 -15.37
N TYR A 97 -14.75 -11.59 -15.04
CA TYR A 97 -14.58 -10.46 -15.96
C TYR A 97 -14.07 -10.86 -17.35
N ARG A 98 -13.43 -12.04 -17.47
CA ARG A 98 -12.92 -12.53 -18.77
C ARG A 98 -13.97 -13.23 -19.62
N TYR A 99 -15.05 -13.72 -19.01
CA TYR A 99 -16.01 -14.62 -19.66
C TYR A 99 -17.44 -14.15 -19.58
N ASP A 100 -17.85 -13.58 -18.44
CA ASP A 100 -19.25 -13.32 -18.13
C ASP A 100 -19.60 -11.83 -18.17
N GLY A 101 -18.68 -10.95 -18.64
CA GLY A 101 -18.91 -9.52 -18.65
C GLY A 101 -19.02 -8.88 -17.26
N ALA A 102 -18.56 -9.59 -16.23
CA ALA A 102 -18.49 -9.02 -14.88
C ALA A 102 -17.57 -7.80 -14.85
N ALA A 103 -17.91 -6.81 -14.03
CA ALA A 103 -17.08 -5.63 -13.85
C ALA A 103 -15.67 -6.01 -13.36
N MET A 104 -14.66 -5.48 -14.01
CA MET A 104 -13.26 -5.66 -13.58
C MET A 104 -12.79 -4.51 -12.72
N ALA A 105 -11.91 -4.80 -11.76
CA ALA A 105 -11.38 -3.80 -10.85
C ALA A 105 -9.87 -3.93 -10.66
N ARG A 106 -9.27 -2.83 -10.17
CA ARG A 106 -7.85 -2.73 -9.85
C ARG A 106 -7.63 -1.73 -8.73
N LEU A 107 -6.70 -2.03 -7.84
CA LEU A 107 -6.22 -1.11 -6.81
C LEU A 107 -4.81 -0.64 -7.12
N LYS A 108 -4.54 0.65 -6.95
CA LYS A 108 -3.20 1.24 -7.00
C LYS A 108 -2.96 2.04 -5.72
N LEU A 109 -1.84 1.80 -5.07
CA LEU A 109 -1.34 2.57 -3.94
C LEU A 109 -0.20 3.45 -4.42
N VAL A 110 -0.29 4.76 -4.18
CA VAL A 110 0.71 5.75 -4.57
C VAL A 110 1.42 6.26 -3.33
N TYR A 111 2.72 6.07 -3.28
CA TYR A 111 3.63 6.56 -2.26
C TYR A 111 4.44 7.73 -2.81
N MET A 112 5.28 8.34 -1.97
CA MET A 112 6.07 9.52 -2.39
C MET A 112 7.00 9.23 -3.57
N THR A 113 7.64 8.06 -3.59
CA THR A 113 8.64 7.70 -4.62
C THR A 113 8.19 6.57 -5.53
N ASN A 114 7.22 5.76 -5.10
CA ASN A 114 6.80 4.55 -5.79
C ASN A 114 5.27 4.43 -5.91
N SER A 115 4.83 3.53 -6.77
CA SER A 115 3.44 3.10 -6.80
C SER A 115 3.34 1.60 -7.01
N PHE A 116 2.36 0.98 -6.37
CA PHE A 116 2.11 -0.46 -6.44
C PHE A 116 0.69 -0.70 -6.91
N THR A 117 0.53 -1.68 -7.78
CA THR A 117 -0.76 -1.96 -8.42
C THR A 117 -1.10 -3.44 -8.26
N SER A 118 -2.35 -3.72 -7.88
CA SER A 118 -2.86 -5.09 -7.81
C SER A 118 -3.04 -5.71 -9.20
N PRO A 119 -3.13 -7.03 -9.30
CA PRO A 119 -3.70 -7.66 -10.48
C PRO A 119 -5.14 -7.16 -10.74
N ILE A 120 -5.67 -7.43 -11.93
CA ILE A 120 -7.10 -7.21 -12.23
C ILE A 120 -7.89 -8.34 -11.55
N PHE A 121 -9.02 -7.99 -10.93
CA PHE A 121 -9.93 -8.91 -10.27
C PHE A 121 -11.40 -8.54 -10.56
N ASP A 122 -12.33 -9.44 -10.24
CA ASP A 122 -13.76 -9.15 -10.35
C ASP A 122 -14.18 -8.15 -9.27
N ALA A 123 -14.85 -7.06 -9.66
CA ALA A 123 -15.20 -5.96 -8.76
C ALA A 123 -16.13 -6.38 -7.61
N ASP A 124 -16.92 -7.43 -7.80
CA ASP A 124 -17.80 -8.03 -6.79
C ASP A 124 -17.12 -9.10 -5.92
N ASN A 125 -15.93 -9.59 -6.34
CA ASN A 125 -15.18 -10.61 -5.61
C ASN A 125 -13.69 -10.27 -5.51
N PRO A 126 -13.34 -9.23 -4.73
CA PRO A 126 -11.95 -8.81 -4.57
C PRO A 126 -11.11 -9.84 -3.81
N PRO A 127 -9.78 -9.80 -3.94
CA PRO A 127 -8.85 -10.53 -3.09
C PRO A 127 -9.19 -10.39 -1.60
N SER A 128 -8.93 -11.43 -0.82
CA SER A 128 -9.25 -11.47 0.62
C SER A 128 -8.71 -10.27 1.38
N GLU A 129 -7.50 -9.84 1.05
CA GLU A 129 -6.80 -8.71 1.66
C GLU A 129 -7.48 -7.37 1.38
N LEU A 130 -8.23 -7.26 0.28
CA LEU A 130 -8.91 -6.04 -0.15
C LEU A 130 -10.41 -6.04 0.19
N ARG A 131 -10.94 -7.15 0.69
CA ARG A 131 -12.37 -7.38 0.91
C ARG A 131 -13.02 -6.41 1.90
N TYR A 132 -12.23 -5.84 2.80
CA TYR A 132 -12.69 -4.80 3.73
C TYR A 132 -12.51 -3.39 3.17
N LEU A 133 -11.39 -3.11 2.53
CA LEU A 133 -11.02 -1.78 2.03
C LEU A 133 -11.99 -1.30 0.93
N ILE A 134 -12.25 -2.14 -0.06
CA ILE A 134 -13.02 -1.73 -1.25
C ILE A 134 -14.46 -1.36 -0.92
N PRO A 135 -15.25 -2.19 -0.20
CA PRO A 135 -16.59 -1.79 0.20
C PRO A 135 -16.60 -0.53 1.07
N LYS A 136 -15.59 -0.35 1.93
CA LYS A 136 -15.48 0.85 2.77
C LYS A 136 -15.32 2.12 1.93
N ILE A 137 -14.45 2.12 0.93
CA ILE A 137 -14.27 3.24 0.00
C ILE A 137 -15.57 3.54 -0.75
N LYS A 138 -16.24 2.52 -1.30
CA LYS A 138 -17.50 2.67 -2.04
C LYS A 138 -18.62 3.24 -1.16
N THR A 139 -18.73 2.79 0.07
CA THR A 139 -19.76 3.27 1.01
C THR A 139 -19.53 4.72 1.42
N LEU A 140 -18.27 5.11 1.70
CA LEU A 140 -17.97 6.47 2.14
C LEU A 140 -18.32 7.55 1.11
N ILE A 141 -18.21 7.26 -0.17
CA ILE A 141 -18.59 8.21 -1.22
C ILE A 141 -20.12 8.30 -1.40
N GLN A 142 -20.87 7.28 -1.00
CA GLN A 142 -22.34 7.28 -1.12
C GLN A 142 -23.02 8.02 0.02
N VAL A 143 -22.49 7.91 1.24
CA VAL A 143 -23.12 8.39 2.48
C VAL A 143 -22.85 9.89 2.73
N ASN A 144 -21.77 10.43 2.21
CA ASN A 144 -21.39 11.85 2.36
C ASN A 144 -21.69 12.61 1.07
#